data_2da08974a1a17a595979a5b33273b088
#
_entry.id   2da08974a1a17a595979a5b33273b088
#
_cell.length_a   1.000
_cell.length_b   1.000
_cell.length_c   1.000
_cell.angle_alpha   90.00
_cell.angle_beta   90.00
_cell.angle_gamma   90.00
#
_symmetry.space_group_name_H-M   'P 1'
#
loop_
_entity.id
_entity.type
_entity.pdbx_description
1 polymer ?
#
loop_
_entity_poly.entity_id
_entity_poly.type
_entity_poly.pdbx_seq_one_letter_code
_entity_poly.pdbx_strand_id
1 'polypeptide(L)'
;MRVIVPGFHALRARTQVPGVPVIRTPADSVISVKNRLTIEWAPVGNAGGYRVLLYPGKSREDNPFSEFEDEVGPENHRYVIDGSQLEWLPREGFMTIEIQAIDQNYTRYLSLRNLFFSNCLTQQNFNVEGGYGVFGSLSLSRKTLYIRRD
;
A
#
# COMPACT_ATOMS: atom_id res chain seq x y z
N MET A 1 -21.77 2.37 0.63
CA MET A 1 -22.04 3.82 0.60
C MET A 1 -23.17 4.13 -0.36
N ARG A 2 -24.06 5.06 -0.05
CA ARG A 2 -25.10 5.58 -0.94
C ARG A 2 -25.08 7.11 -0.85
N VAL A 3 -25.01 7.78 -2.00
CA VAL A 3 -25.02 9.25 -2.10
C VAL A 3 -26.25 9.65 -2.92
N ILE A 4 -27.04 10.58 -2.42
CA ILE A 4 -28.21 11.13 -3.09
C ILE A 4 -28.00 12.62 -3.27
N VAL A 5 -28.04 13.09 -4.50
CA VAL A 5 -28.01 14.51 -4.85
C VAL A 5 -29.32 14.84 -5.53
N PRO A 6 -30.06 15.90 -5.08
CA PRO A 6 -31.31 16.29 -5.72
C PRO A 6 -31.11 16.55 -7.23
N GLY A 7 -31.98 15.97 -8.06
CA GLY A 7 -31.92 16.08 -9.52
C GLY A 7 -30.97 15.10 -10.21
N PHE A 8 -30.26 14.24 -9.47
CA PHE A 8 -29.39 13.21 -10.03
C PHE A 8 -29.81 11.80 -9.58
N HIS A 9 -29.38 10.79 -10.34
CA HIS A 9 -29.55 9.40 -9.91
C HIS A 9 -28.71 9.11 -8.67
N ALA A 10 -29.23 8.24 -7.80
CA ALA A 10 -28.49 7.81 -6.61
C ALA A 10 -27.26 7.01 -7.00
N LEU A 11 -26.10 7.38 -6.44
CA LEU A 11 -24.87 6.62 -6.57
C LEU A 11 -24.82 5.54 -5.49
N ARG A 12 -24.42 4.32 -5.88
CA ARG A 12 -24.22 3.19 -4.97
C ARG A 12 -22.86 2.56 -5.23
N ALA A 13 -22.17 2.23 -4.15
CA ALA A 13 -20.90 1.50 -4.22
C ALA A 13 -20.74 0.57 -3.02
N ARG A 14 -20.05 -0.55 -3.26
CA ARG A 14 -19.70 -1.54 -2.22
C ARG A 14 -18.23 -1.86 -2.30
N THR A 15 -17.61 -2.06 -1.14
CA THR A 15 -16.27 -2.57 -1.00
C THR A 15 -16.20 -3.49 0.20
N GLN A 16 -15.21 -4.36 0.22
CA GLN A 16 -14.92 -5.26 1.33
C GLN A 16 -13.57 -4.90 1.92
N VAL A 17 -13.58 -4.40 3.16
CA VAL A 17 -12.35 -3.97 3.84
C VAL A 17 -11.44 -5.18 4.06
N PRO A 18 -10.19 -5.16 3.60
CA PRO A 18 -9.22 -6.22 3.88
C PRO A 18 -8.94 -6.35 5.38
N GLY A 19 -8.49 -7.52 5.80
CA GLY A 19 -7.93 -7.70 7.14
C GLY A 19 -6.70 -6.83 7.36
N VAL A 20 -6.35 -6.56 8.61
CA VAL A 20 -5.15 -5.79 8.95
C VAL A 20 -3.91 -6.69 8.80
N PRO A 21 -2.95 -6.36 7.93
CA PRO A 21 -1.72 -7.13 7.79
C PRO A 21 -0.88 -7.05 9.07
N VAL A 22 -0.19 -8.14 9.43
CA VAL A 22 0.70 -8.18 10.58
C VAL A 22 2.13 -8.33 10.09
N ILE A 23 2.98 -7.33 10.32
CA ILE A 23 4.40 -7.35 9.95
C ILE A 23 5.13 -8.31 10.88
N ARG A 24 5.75 -9.33 10.31
CA ARG A 24 6.50 -10.40 11.02
C ARG A 24 7.99 -10.15 10.98
N THR A 25 8.51 -9.79 9.81
CA THR A 25 9.94 -9.53 9.60
C THR A 25 10.14 -8.08 9.12
N PRO A 26 11.11 -7.32 9.67
CA PRO A 26 11.97 -7.70 10.79
C PRO A 26 11.21 -7.87 12.10
N ALA A 27 11.60 -8.85 12.93
CA ALA A 27 10.99 -9.07 14.24
C ALA A 27 11.48 -8.04 15.27
N ASP A 28 12.79 -7.74 15.25
CA ASP A 28 13.45 -6.83 16.17
C ASP A 28 13.13 -5.37 15.88
N SER A 29 13.21 -4.54 16.92
CA SER A 29 13.05 -3.08 16.79
C SER A 29 14.35 -2.37 16.44
N VAL A 30 15.50 -3.04 16.56
CA VAL A 30 16.83 -2.56 16.15
C VAL A 30 17.41 -3.57 15.18
N ILE A 31 17.74 -3.12 13.97
CA ILE A 31 18.27 -4.00 12.93
C ILE A 31 19.56 -3.43 12.32
N SER A 32 20.50 -4.32 12.01
CA SER A 32 21.64 -4.00 11.16
C SER A 32 21.33 -4.38 9.71
N VAL A 33 21.43 -3.42 8.81
CA VAL A 33 21.15 -3.62 7.38
C VAL A 33 22.44 -3.46 6.59
N LYS A 34 22.99 -4.58 6.10
CA LYS A 34 24.20 -4.56 5.27
C LYS A 34 23.84 -4.28 3.81
N ASN A 35 23.32 -5.30 3.14
CA ASN A 35 23.08 -5.26 1.70
C ASN A 35 21.63 -5.56 1.33
N ARG A 36 20.78 -5.91 2.30
CA ARG A 36 19.44 -6.40 2.05
C ARG A 36 18.52 -6.21 3.24
N LEU A 37 17.33 -5.71 2.99
CA LEU A 37 16.22 -5.67 3.94
C LEU A 37 15.10 -6.58 3.46
N THR A 38 14.72 -7.55 4.28
CA THR A 38 13.56 -8.40 4.01
C THR A 38 12.40 -7.99 4.90
N ILE A 39 11.23 -7.81 4.29
CA ILE A 39 9.98 -7.48 4.97
C ILE A 39 9.00 -8.61 4.70
N GLU A 40 8.42 -9.18 5.74
CA GLU A 40 7.40 -10.22 5.63
C GLU A 40 6.20 -9.89 6.50
N TRP A 41 5.01 -10.23 6.00
CA TRP A 41 3.77 -10.02 6.73
C TRP A 41 2.84 -11.23 6.60
N ALA A 42 1.88 -11.33 7.50
CA ALA A 42 0.83 -12.34 7.40
C ALA A 42 -0.15 -11.98 6.28
N PRO A 43 -0.51 -12.94 5.41
CA PRO A 43 -1.57 -12.74 4.43
C PRO A 43 -2.90 -12.46 5.13
N VAL A 44 -3.73 -11.63 4.51
CA VAL A 44 -5.05 -11.30 5.04
C VAL A 44 -6.14 -11.55 4.02
N GLY A 45 -7.32 -11.90 4.52
CA GLY A 45 -8.49 -12.10 3.66
C GLY A 45 -8.92 -10.81 2.97
N ASN A 46 -9.49 -10.97 1.79
CA ASN A 46 -10.05 -9.89 0.96
C ASN A 46 -9.05 -8.86 0.45
N ALA A 47 -7.75 -9.12 0.54
CA ALA A 47 -6.75 -8.30 -0.11
C ALA A 47 -6.72 -8.60 -1.61
N GLY A 48 -6.81 -7.56 -2.43
CA GLY A 48 -6.55 -7.62 -3.87
C GLY A 48 -5.06 -7.39 -4.19
N GLY A 49 -4.31 -6.89 -3.23
CA GLY A 49 -2.88 -6.63 -3.31
C GLY A 49 -2.38 -5.92 -2.06
N TYR A 50 -1.09 -5.64 -2.05
CA TYR A 50 -0.44 -4.89 -0.97
C TYR A 50 0.39 -3.75 -1.53
N ARG A 51 0.47 -2.66 -0.76
CA ARG A 51 1.46 -1.60 -0.97
C ARG A 51 2.44 -1.64 0.19
N VAL A 52 3.70 -1.64 -0.16
CA VAL A 52 4.82 -1.61 0.79
C VAL A 52 5.41 -0.22 0.76
N LEU A 53 5.36 0.47 1.88
CA LEU A 53 5.90 1.80 2.02
C LEU A 53 6.99 1.81 3.08
N LEU A 54 8.07 2.53 2.79
CA LEU A 54 9.15 2.79 3.75
C LEU A 54 9.45 4.27 3.74
N TYR A 55 9.60 4.82 4.92
CA TYR A 55 10.00 6.21 5.06
C TYR A 55 10.90 6.42 6.28
N PRO A 56 11.88 7.34 6.20
CA PRO A 56 12.71 7.70 7.33
C PRO A 56 11.86 8.37 8.42
N GLY A 57 12.26 8.16 9.68
CA GLY A 57 11.54 8.73 10.81
C GLY A 57 10.45 7.82 11.38
N LYS A 58 9.66 8.36 12.28
CA LYS A 58 8.55 7.68 12.97
C LYS A 58 7.19 7.99 12.33
N SER A 59 7.12 9.05 11.54
CA SER A 59 5.93 9.52 10.85
C SER A 59 6.26 9.95 9.42
N ARG A 60 5.27 9.85 8.52
CA ARG A 60 5.37 10.39 7.16
C ARG A 60 5.61 11.90 7.14
N GLU A 61 5.12 12.60 8.14
CA GLU A 61 5.25 14.05 8.28
C GLU A 61 6.69 14.47 8.58
N ASP A 62 7.50 13.55 9.18
CA ASP A 62 8.90 13.81 9.50
C ASP A 62 9.75 14.02 8.23
N ASN A 63 9.38 13.36 7.12
CA ASN A 63 10.11 13.49 5.85
C ASN A 63 9.23 13.15 4.63
N PRO A 64 8.38 14.09 4.18
CA PRO A 64 7.37 13.81 3.14
C PRO A 64 7.93 13.56 1.73
N PHE A 65 9.23 13.81 1.51
CA PHE A 65 9.87 13.70 0.18
C PHE A 65 10.76 12.47 0.01
N SER A 66 10.94 11.68 1.05
CA SER A 66 11.82 10.49 1.03
C SER A 66 11.01 9.25 1.37
N GLU A 67 10.28 8.77 0.40
CA GLU A 67 9.43 7.60 0.55
C GLU A 67 9.73 6.59 -0.55
N PHE A 68 9.91 5.35 -0.14
CA PHE A 68 9.89 4.22 -1.06
C PHE A 68 8.48 3.62 -1.06
N GLU A 69 7.94 3.39 -2.22
CA GLU A 69 6.62 2.76 -2.40
C GLU A 69 6.69 1.75 -3.52
N ASP A 70 6.15 0.55 -3.27
CA ASP A 70 5.95 -0.47 -4.29
C ASP A 70 4.65 -1.23 -4.07
N GLU A 71 4.12 -1.82 -5.15
CA GLU A 71 2.89 -2.58 -5.16
C GLU A 71 3.18 -4.04 -5.47
N VAL A 72 2.60 -4.95 -4.70
CA VAL A 72 2.75 -6.39 -4.87
C VAL A 72 1.41 -7.11 -4.91
N GLY A 73 1.35 -8.21 -5.63
CA GLY A 73 0.13 -9.03 -5.75
C GLY A 73 -0.33 -9.65 -4.44
N PRO A 74 -1.58 -10.12 -4.38
CA PRO A 74 -2.18 -10.67 -3.16
C PRO A 74 -1.50 -11.95 -2.65
N GLU A 75 -0.80 -12.67 -3.53
CA GLU A 75 -0.04 -13.88 -3.20
C GLU A 75 1.33 -13.58 -2.58
N ASN A 76 1.82 -12.36 -2.73
CA ASN A 76 3.14 -11.96 -2.24
C ASN A 76 3.03 -11.44 -0.81
N HIS A 77 3.69 -12.11 0.11
CA HIS A 77 3.73 -11.75 1.53
C HIS A 77 5.14 -11.43 2.01
N ARG A 78 6.02 -11.24 1.05
CA ARG A 78 7.43 -10.94 1.26
C ARG A 78 7.88 -9.90 0.26
N TYR A 79 8.60 -8.91 0.76
CA TYR A 79 9.28 -7.90 -0.05
C TYR A 79 10.75 -7.81 0.32
N VAL A 80 11.59 -7.65 -0.68
CA VAL A 80 13.04 -7.60 -0.49
C VAL A 80 13.58 -6.35 -1.15
N ILE A 81 14.29 -5.56 -0.38
CA ILE A 81 14.96 -4.34 -0.82
C ILE A 81 16.45 -4.62 -0.82
N ASP A 82 17.09 -4.48 -1.98
CA ASP A 82 18.53 -4.72 -2.16
C ASP A 82 19.34 -3.42 -2.00
N GLY A 83 20.66 -3.56 -1.91
CA GLY A 83 21.58 -2.51 -1.50
C GLY A 83 21.47 -1.18 -2.23
N SER A 84 21.32 -1.19 -3.56
CA SER A 84 21.16 0.06 -4.34
C SER A 84 19.85 0.80 -4.00
N GLN A 85 18.80 0.06 -3.71
CA GLN A 85 17.51 0.60 -3.28
C GLN A 85 17.53 1.10 -1.83
N LEU A 86 18.55 0.73 -1.05
CA LEU A 86 18.72 1.18 0.34
C LEU A 86 19.55 2.46 0.47
N GLU A 87 20.13 2.96 -0.62
CA GLU A 87 21.04 4.13 -0.58
C GLU A 87 20.37 5.40 -0.06
N TRP A 88 19.06 5.54 -0.25
CA TRP A 88 18.29 6.67 0.23
C TRP A 88 18.01 6.61 1.76
N LEU A 89 18.17 5.45 2.39
CA LEU A 89 18.00 5.31 3.85
C LEU A 89 19.17 5.98 4.58
N PRO A 90 18.92 6.62 5.71
CA PRO A 90 19.99 7.14 6.57
C PRO A 90 20.90 6.00 7.03
N ARG A 91 22.18 6.31 7.27
CA ARG A 91 23.11 5.30 7.81
C ARG A 91 22.70 4.79 9.17
N GLU A 92 22.09 5.66 9.97
CA GLU A 92 21.58 5.35 11.31
C GLU A 92 20.37 6.21 11.61
N GLY A 93 19.32 5.61 12.19
CA GLY A 93 18.11 6.35 12.54
C GLY A 93 16.84 5.51 12.53
N PHE A 94 15.73 6.16 12.78
CA PHE A 94 14.42 5.52 12.70
C PHE A 94 13.96 5.39 11.24
N MET A 95 13.31 4.26 10.96
CA MET A 95 12.61 3.98 9.72
C MET A 95 11.26 3.35 10.06
N THR A 96 10.23 3.72 9.35
CA THR A 96 8.92 3.09 9.46
C THR A 96 8.62 2.28 8.21
N ILE A 97 8.21 1.04 8.44
CA ILE A 97 7.62 0.14 7.44
C ILE A 97 6.12 0.24 7.58
N GLU A 98 5.42 0.48 6.49
CA GLU A 98 3.96 0.44 6.42
C GLU A 98 3.53 -0.57 5.37
N ILE A 99 2.67 -1.51 5.74
CA ILE A 99 2.03 -2.45 4.83
C ILE A 99 0.55 -2.11 4.75
N GLN A 100 0.09 -1.77 3.56
CA GLN A 100 -1.30 -1.51 3.26
C GLN A 100 -1.87 -2.71 2.50
N ALA A 101 -2.87 -3.38 3.05
CA ALA A 101 -3.69 -4.33 2.31
C ALA A 101 -4.81 -3.54 1.60
N ILE A 102 -4.89 -3.63 0.30
CA ILE A 102 -5.85 -2.93 -0.54
C ILE A 102 -6.89 -3.89 -1.09
N ASP A 103 -8.14 -3.47 -1.22
CA ASP A 103 -9.19 -4.30 -1.76
C ASP A 103 -9.07 -4.50 -3.29
N GLN A 104 -9.83 -5.46 -3.83
CA GLN A 104 -9.81 -5.78 -5.26
C GLN A 104 -10.25 -4.61 -6.14
N ASN A 105 -11.19 -3.77 -5.69
CA ASN A 105 -11.65 -2.63 -6.47
C ASN A 105 -10.55 -1.59 -6.61
N TYR A 106 -9.85 -1.32 -5.52
CA TYR A 106 -8.75 -0.36 -5.52
C TYR A 106 -7.53 -0.89 -6.29
N THR A 107 -7.20 -2.18 -6.14
CA THR A 107 -6.14 -2.82 -6.94
C THR A 107 -6.44 -2.74 -8.44
N ARG A 108 -7.68 -3.03 -8.84
CA ARG A 108 -8.09 -2.89 -10.24
C ARG A 108 -7.94 -1.46 -10.74
N TYR A 109 -8.32 -0.48 -9.94
CA TYR A 109 -8.16 0.93 -10.29
C TYR A 109 -6.69 1.30 -10.48
N LEU A 110 -5.79 0.88 -9.58
CA LEU A 110 -4.35 1.14 -9.69
C LEU A 110 -3.75 0.52 -10.96
N SER A 111 -4.14 -0.72 -11.29
CA SER A 111 -3.73 -1.37 -12.53
C SER A 111 -4.15 -0.60 -13.78
N LEU A 112 -5.32 0.03 -13.74
CA LEU A 112 -5.82 0.85 -14.85
C LEU A 112 -5.13 2.21 -14.96
N ARG A 113 -4.63 2.77 -13.85
CA ARG A 113 -3.92 4.05 -13.83
C ARG A 113 -2.73 4.05 -14.78
N ASN A 114 -2.07 2.91 -14.94
CA ASN A 114 -0.94 2.75 -15.86
C ASN A 114 -1.37 2.61 -17.34
N LEU A 115 -2.67 2.43 -17.61
CA LEU A 115 -3.25 2.29 -18.95
C LEU A 115 -3.94 3.57 -19.45
N PHE A 116 -3.78 4.70 -18.79
CA PHE A 116 -4.46 5.96 -19.09
C PHE A 116 -4.19 6.55 -20.51
N PHE A 117 -3.32 5.93 -21.29
CA PHE A 117 -3.12 6.30 -22.70
C PHE A 117 -4.01 5.51 -23.68
N SER A 118 -4.78 4.55 -23.22
CA SER A 118 -5.77 3.85 -24.03
C SER A 118 -7.18 4.22 -23.56
N ASN A 119 -8.09 4.49 -24.50
CA ASN A 119 -9.49 4.90 -24.32
C ASN A 119 -10.38 3.89 -23.55
N CYS A 120 -9.86 3.23 -22.51
CA CYS A 120 -10.49 2.10 -21.82
C CYS A 120 -11.16 2.46 -20.50
N LEU A 121 -11.69 3.67 -20.36
CA LEU A 121 -12.60 4.00 -19.25
C LEU A 121 -13.98 3.39 -19.57
N THR A 122 -14.09 2.07 -19.53
CA THR A 122 -15.37 1.39 -19.63
C THR A 122 -16.02 1.31 -18.25
N GLN A 123 -17.32 1.38 -18.19
CA GLN A 123 -18.11 1.26 -16.95
C GLN A 123 -17.81 -0.04 -16.16
N GLN A 124 -17.30 -1.08 -16.85
CA GLN A 124 -16.90 -2.35 -16.27
C GLN A 124 -15.72 -2.25 -15.28
N ASN A 125 -14.96 -1.16 -15.33
CA ASN A 125 -13.80 -0.94 -14.48
C ASN A 125 -14.12 -0.19 -13.18
N PHE A 126 -15.37 0.24 -13.01
CA PHE A 126 -15.83 0.99 -11.86
C PHE A 126 -16.82 0.15 -11.03
N ASN A 127 -16.76 0.30 -9.73
CA ASN A 127 -17.71 -0.36 -8.80
C ASN A 127 -18.76 0.61 -8.26
N VAL A 128 -18.98 1.73 -8.96
CA VAL A 128 -19.97 2.74 -8.62
C VAL A 128 -21.14 2.62 -9.59
N GLU A 129 -22.31 2.26 -9.09
CA GLU A 129 -23.56 2.25 -9.86
C GLU A 129 -24.13 3.66 -9.97
N GLY A 130 -24.56 4.06 -11.15
CA GLY A 130 -25.16 5.37 -11.42
C GLY A 130 -24.17 6.50 -11.67
N GLY A 131 -22.87 6.20 -11.79
CA GLY A 131 -21.82 7.18 -12.08
C GLY A 131 -20.48 6.55 -12.39
N TYR A 132 -19.46 7.38 -12.51
CA TYR A 132 -18.08 6.96 -12.73
C TYR A 132 -17.28 7.09 -11.45
N GLY A 133 -16.37 6.17 -11.21
CA GLY A 133 -15.43 6.24 -10.11
C GLY A 133 -15.17 4.90 -9.42
N VAL A 134 -14.26 4.92 -8.46
CA VAL A 134 -13.90 3.76 -7.66
C VAL A 134 -14.18 4.04 -6.19
N PHE A 135 -14.85 3.10 -5.56
CA PHE A 135 -15.02 3.06 -4.11
C PHE A 135 -14.21 1.88 -3.59
N GLY A 136 -13.03 2.16 -3.09
CA GLY A 136 -12.11 1.18 -2.53
C GLY A 136 -11.92 1.35 -1.03
N SER A 137 -11.25 0.39 -0.44
CA SER A 137 -10.86 0.39 0.97
C SER A 137 -9.47 -0.20 1.15
N LEU A 138 -8.83 0.17 2.23
CA LEU A 138 -7.57 -0.38 2.67
C LEU A 138 -7.55 -0.54 4.19
N SER A 139 -6.70 -1.46 4.64
CA SER A 139 -6.26 -1.56 6.03
C SER A 139 -4.73 -1.51 6.06
N LEU A 140 -4.16 -1.04 7.14
CA LEU A 140 -2.72 -0.89 7.23
C LEU A 140 -2.17 -1.30 8.60
N SER A 141 -0.90 -1.69 8.60
CA SER A 141 -0.09 -1.77 9.81
C SER A 141 1.24 -1.06 9.62
N ARG A 142 1.79 -0.59 10.72
CA ARG A 142 3.08 0.11 10.77
C ARG A 142 4.00 -0.55 11.77
N LYS A 143 5.29 -0.53 11.45
CA LYS A 143 6.35 -0.93 12.38
C LYS A 143 7.51 0.05 12.24
N THR A 144 7.84 0.72 13.32
CA THR A 144 9.01 1.61 13.39
C THR A 144 10.20 0.84 13.94
N LEU A 145 11.33 0.94 13.25
CA LEU A 145 12.58 0.27 13.55
C LEU A 145 13.68 1.31 13.71
N TYR A 146 14.69 0.99 14.50
CA TYR A 146 15.95 1.70 14.49
C TYR A 146 16.93 0.92 13.63
N ILE A 147 17.44 1.55 12.57
CA ILE A 147 18.35 0.90 11.62
C ILE A 147 19.76 1.40 11.79
N ARG A 148 20.73 0.49 11.55
CA ARG A 148 22.15 0.77 11.36
C ARG A 148 22.57 0.15 10.05
N ARG A 149 23.26 0.92 9.22
CA ARG A 149 23.87 0.44 7.97
C ARG A 149 25.38 0.33 8.19
N ASP A 150 25.87 -0.90 8.12
CA ASP A 150 27.30 -1.22 8.21
C ASP A 150 28.00 -1.03 6.86
#